data_25c2391fa3c881bd48e5c0c729760333
#
_entry.id   25c2391fa3c881bd48e5c0c729760333
#
_cell.length_a   1.000
_cell.length_b   1.000
_cell.length_c   1.000
_cell.angle_alpha   90.00
_cell.angle_beta   90.00
_cell.angle_gamma   90.00
#
_symmetry.space_group_name_H-M   'P 1'
#
loop_
_entity.id
_entity.type
_entity.pdbx_description
1 polymer ?
#
loop_
_entity_poly.entity_id
_entity_poly.type
_entity_poly.pdbx_seq_one_letter_code
_entity_poly.pdbx_strand_id
1 'polypeptide(L)'
;MKRLSLQWRITLMTVLLIGITCVAMNLLLCSSGVYYMDTIADSLQGGSTVILNEDGAASFDPQLIAPNEELTIVVDGVQGRFRTTNWYITAAVTLLSGILAYFVSGRALKPLRSFTSQVEQVQLNNLADMRIDEDTISEFRQLSRSFNQMLERLNNAFSAQRQFTGNAAHELRTPLALMQAQLELFSAEHPDVRPETAEFLTLLREQTERLTQMTKTLLEMSNLQQVARNERIQLAPMIEEIFTDLAPLSDKLGVTLTAEGDGIMTGSDALIYRLLFNLTENAVKYNRPGGSVRVCVTQEPEKLRIRVSDTGCGIPEKYQQSIFQPFFRVDKSRSREYGGVGLGLSLVWEIANLHGGGVRVEESSKKGTTIAVELPVQG
;
A
#
# COMPACT_ATOMS: atom_id res chain seq x y z
N MET A 1 -5.94 13.48 21.42
CA MET A 1 -4.52 13.14 21.19
C MET A 1 -4.26 12.21 19.98
N LYS A 2 -5.27 11.64 19.30
CA LYS A 2 -5.10 10.71 18.16
C LYS A 2 -4.67 11.37 16.82
N ARG A 3 -4.60 12.71 16.71
CA ARG A 3 -4.29 13.43 15.46
C ARG A 3 -2.87 14.04 15.39
N LEU A 4 -2.05 13.93 16.44
CA LEU A 4 -0.70 14.47 16.44
C LEU A 4 0.28 13.41 15.91
N SER A 5 1.21 13.83 15.02
CA SER A 5 2.27 12.94 14.51
C SER A 5 3.14 12.40 15.65
N LEU A 6 3.74 11.23 15.47
CA LEU A 6 4.60 10.60 16.48
C LEU A 6 5.73 11.55 16.94
N GLN A 7 6.30 12.31 16.01
CA GLN A 7 7.31 13.34 16.29
C GLN A 7 6.79 14.35 17.32
N TRP A 8 5.61 14.93 17.08
CA TRP A 8 5.00 15.89 18.01
C TRP A 8 4.70 15.30 19.39
N ARG A 9 4.28 14.03 19.43
CA ARG A 9 4.01 13.35 20.71
C ARG A 9 5.28 13.15 21.53
N ILE A 10 6.37 12.70 20.91
CA ILE A 10 7.68 12.52 21.57
C ILE A 10 8.21 13.90 22.02
N THR A 11 8.19 14.91 21.14
CA THR A 11 8.64 16.26 21.49
C THR A 11 7.86 16.82 22.66
N LEU A 12 6.53 16.67 22.68
CA LEU A 12 5.68 17.18 23.77
C LEU A 12 5.96 16.46 25.09
N MET A 13 6.17 15.15 25.06
CA MET A 13 6.54 14.38 26.27
C MET A 13 7.91 14.78 26.80
N THR A 14 8.90 14.95 25.92
CA THR A 14 10.26 15.36 26.35
C THR A 14 10.28 16.79 26.89
N VAL A 15 9.56 17.72 26.26
CA VAL A 15 9.42 19.11 26.74
C VAL A 15 8.72 19.14 28.10
N LEU A 16 7.67 18.36 28.27
CA LEU A 16 6.94 18.29 29.55
C LEU A 16 7.83 17.71 30.65
N LEU A 17 8.58 16.65 30.38
CA LEU A 17 9.52 16.05 31.33
C LEU A 17 10.61 17.04 31.72
N ILE A 18 11.25 17.68 30.74
CA ILE A 18 12.30 18.69 30.98
C ILE A 18 11.72 19.90 31.73
N GLY A 19 10.52 20.35 31.37
CA GLY A 19 9.84 21.45 32.06
C GLY A 19 9.59 21.16 33.54
N ILE A 20 9.07 19.98 33.85
CA ILE A 20 8.86 19.55 35.24
C ILE A 20 10.17 19.50 36.01
N THR A 21 11.22 18.91 35.43
CA THR A 21 12.54 18.82 36.09
C THR A 21 13.18 20.20 36.29
N CYS A 22 13.07 21.10 35.33
CA CYS A 22 13.56 22.47 35.45
C CYS A 22 12.81 23.27 36.49
N VAL A 23 11.49 23.13 36.59
CA VAL A 23 10.68 23.80 37.63
C VAL A 23 11.02 23.25 39.01
N ALA A 24 11.14 21.93 39.17
CA ALA A 24 11.53 21.32 40.44
C ALA A 24 12.92 21.79 40.90
N MET A 25 13.89 21.83 39.98
CA MET A 25 15.24 22.33 40.24
C MET A 25 15.22 23.83 40.61
N ASN A 26 14.43 24.64 39.93
CA ASN A 26 14.27 26.07 40.22
C ASN A 26 13.71 26.27 41.64
N LEU A 27 12.69 25.51 42.02
CA LEU A 27 12.11 25.57 43.37
C LEU A 27 13.13 25.20 44.44
N LEU A 28 13.93 24.16 44.23
CA LEU A 28 14.99 23.74 45.15
C LEU A 28 16.10 24.81 45.26
N LEU A 29 16.55 25.38 44.13
CA LEU A 29 17.55 26.45 44.13
C LEU A 29 17.04 27.72 44.81
N CYS A 30 15.81 28.13 44.56
CA CYS A 30 15.20 29.25 45.21
C CYS A 30 15.06 29.03 46.72
N SER A 31 14.55 27.86 47.14
CA SER A 31 14.42 27.51 48.56
C SER A 31 15.79 27.49 49.27
N SER A 32 16.77 26.84 48.68
CA SER A 32 18.14 26.80 49.21
C SER A 32 18.79 28.17 49.26
N GLY A 33 18.63 28.96 48.17
CA GLY A 33 19.20 30.32 48.07
C GLY A 33 18.62 31.26 49.13
N VAL A 34 17.32 31.21 49.35
CA VAL A 34 16.64 32.02 50.41
C VAL A 34 17.15 31.60 51.79
N TYR A 35 17.22 30.27 52.04
CA TYR A 35 17.69 29.75 53.33
C TYR A 35 19.11 30.22 53.66
N TYR A 36 20.05 30.15 52.71
CA TYR A 36 21.44 30.61 52.91
C TYR A 36 21.50 32.15 53.07
N MET A 37 20.70 32.91 52.33
CA MET A 37 20.67 34.39 52.45
C MET A 37 20.14 34.80 53.84
N ASP A 38 19.07 34.14 54.31
CA ASP A 38 18.53 34.38 55.67
C ASP A 38 19.56 33.99 56.73
N THR A 39 20.25 32.85 56.60
CA THR A 39 21.29 32.43 57.55
C THR A 39 22.47 33.45 57.61
N ILE A 40 22.85 34.01 56.47
CA ILE A 40 23.91 35.03 56.38
C ILE A 40 23.40 36.33 57.03
N ALA A 41 22.17 36.74 56.74
CA ALA A 41 21.58 37.93 57.34
C ALA A 41 21.50 37.82 58.86
N ASP A 42 21.05 36.69 59.39
CA ASP A 42 20.99 36.38 60.82
C ASP A 42 22.40 36.39 61.44
N SER A 43 23.41 35.83 60.74
CA SER A 43 24.80 35.82 61.21
C SER A 43 25.40 37.25 61.27
N LEU A 44 25.03 38.11 60.33
CA LEU A 44 25.47 39.48 60.31
C LEU A 44 24.74 40.37 61.35
N GLN A 45 23.48 40.04 61.65
CA GLN A 45 22.73 40.70 62.70
C GLN A 45 23.10 40.20 64.12
N GLY A 46 23.53 38.93 64.22
CA GLY A 46 23.92 38.30 65.49
C GLY A 46 25.36 38.61 65.93
N GLY A 47 26.06 39.41 65.14
CA GLY A 47 27.38 39.92 65.53
C GLY A 47 27.31 40.82 66.75
N SER A 48 27.39 40.22 67.94
CA SER A 48 27.40 40.91 69.24
C SER A 48 28.58 41.90 69.27
N THR A 49 28.30 43.19 69.24
CA THR A 49 29.28 44.22 69.60
C THR A 49 29.52 44.08 71.09
N VAL A 50 30.60 43.39 71.45
CA VAL A 50 31.07 43.39 72.81
C VAL A 50 31.69 44.76 73.11
N ILE A 51 30.95 45.56 73.91
CA ILE A 51 31.50 46.80 74.38
C ILE A 51 32.32 46.47 75.64
N LEU A 52 33.62 46.64 75.58
CA LEU A 52 34.53 46.58 76.71
C LEU A 52 34.38 47.90 77.49
N ASN A 53 33.89 47.89 78.74
CA ASN A 53 33.92 49.05 79.62
C ASN A 53 35.39 49.31 80.04
N GLU A 54 35.65 50.56 80.46
CA GLU A 54 36.99 50.99 80.91
C GLU A 54 37.62 50.09 82.01
N ASP A 55 36.84 49.28 82.69
CA ASP A 55 37.27 48.29 83.67
C ASP A 55 37.52 46.88 83.11
N GLY A 56 37.50 46.68 81.77
CA GLY A 56 37.76 45.39 81.14
C GLY A 56 36.64 44.35 81.32
N ALA A 57 35.48 44.70 81.83
CA ALA A 57 34.31 43.79 82.00
C ALA A 57 33.44 43.92 80.74
N ALA A 58 33.14 42.76 80.13
CA ALA A 58 32.22 42.66 78.98
C ALA A 58 30.79 42.80 79.52
N SER A 59 30.07 43.91 79.17
CA SER A 59 28.64 44.05 79.45
C SER A 59 27.84 43.87 78.15
N PHE A 60 26.78 43.09 78.21
CA PHE A 60 25.84 42.83 77.13
C PHE A 60 24.68 43.83 77.27
N ASP A 61 24.56 44.78 76.34
CA ASP A 61 23.42 45.67 76.29
C ASP A 61 22.40 45.21 75.26
N PRO A 62 21.26 44.65 75.69
CA PRO A 62 20.26 44.10 74.79
C PRO A 62 19.45 45.20 74.03
N GLN A 63 19.62 46.50 74.37
CA GLN A 63 18.85 47.57 73.70
C GLN A 63 19.49 48.19 72.47
N LEU A 64 20.70 47.71 72.09
CA LEU A 64 21.40 48.22 70.88
C LEU A 64 21.21 47.39 69.58
N ILE A 65 20.29 46.41 69.67
CA ILE A 65 19.94 45.63 68.45
C ILE A 65 18.67 46.26 67.87
N ALA A 66 18.75 47.43 67.31
CA ALA A 66 17.75 47.87 66.34
C ALA A 66 17.97 47.05 65.04
N PRO A 67 16.95 46.40 64.53
CA PRO A 67 17.06 45.71 63.26
C PRO A 67 17.52 46.73 62.22
N ASN A 68 18.61 46.41 61.52
CA ASN A 68 19.19 47.33 60.54
C ASN A 68 18.29 47.29 59.31
N GLU A 69 17.24 48.16 59.27
CA GLU A 69 16.22 48.21 58.21
C GLU A 69 16.84 48.29 56.81
N GLU A 70 17.99 49.00 56.68
CA GLU A 70 18.71 49.07 55.39
C GLU A 70 19.23 47.71 54.94
N LEU A 71 19.75 46.86 55.88
CA LEU A 71 20.24 45.52 55.51
C LEU A 71 19.11 44.61 55.07
N THR A 72 17.97 44.64 55.77
CA THR A 72 16.80 43.86 55.43
C THR A 72 16.23 44.23 54.06
N ILE A 73 16.16 45.50 53.71
CA ILE A 73 15.70 45.99 52.40
C ILE A 73 16.66 45.54 51.26
N VAL A 74 17.98 45.55 51.52
CA VAL A 74 18.98 45.07 50.55
C VAL A 74 18.86 43.55 50.32
N VAL A 75 18.69 42.77 51.38
CA VAL A 75 18.55 41.30 51.28
C VAL A 75 17.28 40.96 50.52
N ASP A 76 16.13 41.57 50.85
CA ASP A 76 14.85 41.32 50.15
C ASP A 76 14.96 41.72 48.64
N GLY A 77 15.62 42.82 48.35
CA GLY A 77 15.85 43.23 46.95
C GLY A 77 16.73 42.26 46.15
N VAL A 78 17.75 41.67 46.78
CA VAL A 78 18.62 40.65 46.17
C VAL A 78 17.88 39.35 45.97
N GLN A 79 17.13 38.91 46.98
CA GLN A 79 16.28 37.69 46.88
C GLN A 79 15.24 37.79 45.75
N GLY A 80 14.59 38.97 45.64
CA GLY A 80 13.62 39.21 44.58
C GLY A 80 14.27 39.14 43.18
N ARG A 81 15.44 39.76 43.00
CA ARG A 81 16.18 39.69 41.71
C ARG A 81 16.67 38.26 41.41
N PHE A 82 17.17 37.54 42.38
CA PHE A 82 17.63 36.14 42.24
C PHE A 82 16.47 35.26 41.79
N ARG A 83 15.30 35.39 42.41
CA ARG A 83 14.10 34.61 42.06
C ARG A 83 13.61 34.93 40.65
N THR A 84 13.54 36.17 40.24
CA THR A 84 13.14 36.58 38.91
C THR A 84 14.13 36.11 37.84
N THR A 85 15.44 36.23 38.10
CA THR A 85 16.49 35.80 37.17
C THR A 85 16.45 34.26 36.96
N ASN A 86 16.26 33.48 38.04
CA ASN A 86 16.11 32.03 37.94
C ASN A 86 14.89 31.61 37.13
N TRP A 87 13.77 32.32 37.21
CA TRP A 87 12.61 32.06 36.38
C TRP A 87 12.86 32.35 34.90
N TYR A 88 13.57 33.43 34.54
CA TYR A 88 13.97 33.70 33.15
C TYR A 88 14.90 32.63 32.60
N ILE A 89 15.88 32.17 33.38
CA ILE A 89 16.80 31.11 32.99
C ILE A 89 16.02 29.81 32.77
N THR A 90 15.12 29.45 33.69
CA THR A 90 14.28 28.24 33.57
C THR A 90 13.42 28.25 32.32
N ALA A 91 12.78 29.37 32.01
CA ALA A 91 11.97 29.53 30.80
C ALA A 91 12.84 29.44 29.53
N ALA A 92 14.01 30.08 29.51
CA ALA A 92 14.93 30.01 28.35
C ALA A 92 15.46 28.60 28.11
N VAL A 93 15.88 27.87 29.17
CA VAL A 93 16.37 26.49 29.08
C VAL A 93 15.26 25.55 28.61
N THR A 94 14.04 25.69 29.14
CA THR A 94 12.90 24.86 28.72
C THR A 94 12.56 25.08 27.24
N LEU A 95 12.56 26.32 26.78
CA LEU A 95 12.28 26.67 25.38
C LEU A 95 13.36 26.13 24.44
N LEU A 96 14.65 26.32 24.80
CA LEU A 96 15.78 25.82 24.01
C LEU A 96 15.78 24.29 23.95
N SER A 97 15.49 23.61 25.06
CA SER A 97 15.37 22.16 25.11
C SER A 97 14.22 21.66 24.24
N GLY A 98 13.11 22.39 24.18
CA GLY A 98 11.98 22.05 23.31
C GLY A 98 12.34 22.11 21.82
N ILE A 99 13.06 23.14 21.43
CA ILE A 99 13.57 23.28 20.04
C ILE A 99 14.52 22.14 19.70
N LEU A 100 15.48 21.86 20.58
CA LEU A 100 16.45 20.79 20.39
C LEU A 100 15.76 19.41 20.30
N ALA A 101 14.82 19.15 21.21
CA ALA A 101 14.04 17.88 21.21
C ALA A 101 13.24 17.70 19.92
N TYR A 102 12.69 18.77 19.37
CA TYR A 102 11.98 18.72 18.07
C TYR A 102 12.90 18.29 16.92
N PHE A 103 14.09 18.89 16.80
CA PHE A 103 15.06 18.56 15.77
C PHE A 103 15.62 17.13 15.93
N VAL A 104 15.99 16.75 17.14
CA VAL A 104 16.53 15.42 17.45
C VAL A 104 15.48 14.34 17.16
N SER A 105 14.24 14.54 17.62
CA SER A 105 13.12 13.61 17.37
C SER A 105 12.82 13.47 15.86
N GLY A 106 12.85 14.60 15.12
CA GLY A 106 12.66 14.58 13.67
C GLY A 106 13.71 13.75 12.94
N ARG A 107 14.98 13.93 13.32
CA ARG A 107 16.10 13.19 12.73
C ARG A 107 16.09 11.71 13.12
N ALA A 108 15.77 11.39 14.37
CA ALA A 108 15.71 10.01 14.86
C ALA A 108 14.56 9.20 14.22
N LEU A 109 13.47 9.86 13.82
CA LEU A 109 12.32 9.19 13.18
C LEU A 109 12.41 9.15 11.64
N LYS A 110 13.41 9.77 11.02
CA LYS A 110 13.59 9.76 9.56
C LYS A 110 13.73 8.34 8.99
N PRO A 111 14.55 7.43 9.55
CA PRO A 111 14.69 6.06 9.07
C PRO A 111 13.37 5.28 9.10
N LEU A 112 12.55 5.47 10.15
CA LEU A 112 11.25 4.81 10.26
C LEU A 112 10.28 5.25 9.17
N ARG A 113 10.25 6.55 8.85
CA ARG A 113 9.41 7.07 7.76
C ARG A 113 9.85 6.53 6.40
N SER A 114 11.16 6.49 6.14
CA SER A 114 11.71 5.91 4.92
C SER A 114 11.36 4.43 4.80
N PHE A 115 11.52 3.66 5.88
CA PHE A 115 11.13 2.25 5.93
C PHE A 115 9.64 2.06 5.61
N THR A 116 8.75 2.82 6.27
CA THR A 116 7.30 2.73 6.02
C THR A 116 6.95 3.05 4.57
N SER A 117 7.55 4.11 3.99
CA SER A 117 7.31 4.47 2.60
C SER A 117 7.79 3.39 1.62
N GLN A 118 8.94 2.75 1.88
CA GLN A 118 9.43 1.64 1.06
C GLN A 118 8.53 0.40 1.17
N VAL A 119 8.04 0.08 2.38
CA VAL A 119 7.10 -1.03 2.59
C VAL A 119 5.77 -0.80 1.87
N GLU A 120 5.25 0.44 1.85
CA GLU A 120 4.02 0.77 1.13
C GLU A 120 4.14 0.61 -0.41
N GLN A 121 5.36 0.67 -0.95
CA GLN A 121 5.62 0.48 -2.38
C GLN A 121 5.77 -0.98 -2.78
N VAL A 122 5.80 -1.91 -1.82
CA VAL A 122 5.90 -3.35 -2.09
C VAL A 122 4.59 -3.85 -2.71
N GLN A 123 4.69 -4.38 -3.92
CA GLN A 123 3.59 -5.00 -4.66
C GLN A 123 4.02 -6.39 -5.14
N LEU A 124 3.05 -7.25 -5.47
CA LEU A 124 3.33 -8.60 -5.95
C LEU A 124 4.16 -8.64 -7.25
N ASN A 125 4.04 -7.60 -8.07
CA ASN A 125 4.74 -7.49 -9.36
C ASN A 125 6.18 -6.97 -9.24
N ASN A 126 6.57 -6.37 -8.11
CA ASN A 126 7.91 -5.83 -7.89
C ASN A 126 8.69 -6.53 -6.76
N LEU A 127 8.17 -7.66 -6.24
CA LEU A 127 8.79 -8.41 -5.13
C LEU A 127 10.23 -8.85 -5.41
N ALA A 128 10.57 -9.14 -6.68
CA ALA A 128 11.90 -9.61 -7.07
C ALA A 128 12.96 -8.51 -7.03
N ASP A 129 12.58 -7.27 -7.38
CA ASP A 129 13.49 -6.15 -7.54
C ASP A 129 13.48 -5.22 -6.31
N MET A 130 12.47 -5.34 -5.46
CA MET A 130 12.29 -4.46 -4.30
C MET A 130 13.18 -4.92 -3.15
N ARG A 131 14.06 -4.03 -2.70
CA ARG A 131 14.86 -4.19 -1.48
C ARG A 131 14.74 -2.95 -0.62
N ILE A 132 14.55 -3.16 0.66
CA ILE A 132 14.60 -2.09 1.66
C ILE A 132 16.05 -1.80 1.96
N ASP A 133 16.39 -0.52 2.01
CA ASP A 133 17.75 -0.05 2.29
C ASP A 133 18.20 -0.51 3.68
N GLU A 134 19.37 -1.15 3.73
CA GLU A 134 20.01 -1.63 4.96
C GLU A 134 21.03 -0.64 5.51
N ASP A 135 21.36 0.44 4.77
CA ASP A 135 22.33 1.46 5.22
C ASP A 135 21.68 2.45 6.18
N THR A 136 21.24 1.93 7.32
CA THR A 136 20.53 2.65 8.37
C THR A 136 21.17 2.38 9.74
N ILE A 137 20.62 3.02 10.79
CA ILE A 137 21.01 2.80 12.20
C ILE A 137 20.89 1.30 12.56
N SER A 138 21.74 0.80 13.43
CA SER A 138 21.86 -0.63 13.80
C SER A 138 20.53 -1.32 14.08
N GLU A 139 19.61 -0.65 14.80
CA GLU A 139 18.31 -1.17 15.19
C GLU A 139 17.39 -1.37 13.99
N PHE A 140 17.43 -0.44 13.04
CA PHE A 140 16.62 -0.52 11.80
C PHE A 140 17.25 -1.45 10.77
N ARG A 141 18.58 -1.63 10.76
CA ARG A 141 19.28 -2.58 9.87
C ARG A 141 18.78 -4.00 10.08
N GLN A 142 18.61 -4.43 11.32
CA GLN A 142 18.08 -5.76 11.61
C GLN A 142 16.63 -5.91 11.11
N LEU A 143 15.81 -4.88 11.27
CA LEU A 143 14.44 -4.86 10.77
C LEU A 143 14.41 -4.94 9.23
N SER A 144 15.20 -4.11 8.53
CA SER A 144 15.31 -4.12 7.07
C SER A 144 15.77 -5.49 6.56
N ARG A 145 16.77 -6.11 7.20
CA ARG A 145 17.22 -7.48 6.84
C ARG A 145 16.13 -8.52 7.01
N SER A 146 15.44 -8.50 8.15
CA SER A 146 14.35 -9.47 8.40
C SER A 146 13.22 -9.31 7.38
N PHE A 147 12.93 -8.07 7.01
CA PHE A 147 11.90 -7.78 6.00
C PHE A 147 12.37 -8.21 4.59
N ASN A 148 13.61 -7.92 4.20
CA ASN A 148 14.18 -8.37 2.93
C ASN A 148 14.20 -9.91 2.83
N GLN A 149 14.54 -10.62 3.91
CA GLN A 149 14.44 -12.08 3.96
C GLN A 149 12.99 -12.58 3.80
N MET A 150 12.02 -11.87 4.37
CA MET A 150 10.62 -12.20 4.19
C MET A 150 10.18 -11.99 2.74
N LEU A 151 10.57 -10.88 2.10
CA LEU A 151 10.31 -10.62 0.67
C LEU A 151 10.92 -11.71 -0.21
N GLU A 152 12.17 -12.11 0.06
CA GLU A 152 12.83 -13.19 -0.68
C GLU A 152 12.09 -14.53 -0.53
N ARG A 153 11.67 -14.88 0.69
CA ARG A 153 10.87 -16.11 0.92
C ARG A 153 9.53 -16.07 0.19
N LEU A 154 8.86 -14.91 0.19
CA LEU A 154 7.60 -14.73 -0.55
C LEU A 154 7.83 -14.87 -2.05
N ASN A 155 8.84 -14.21 -2.60
CA ASN A 155 9.19 -14.31 -4.01
C ASN A 155 9.51 -15.76 -4.42
N ASN A 156 10.30 -16.48 -3.61
CA ASN A 156 10.62 -17.89 -3.84
C ASN A 156 9.36 -18.79 -3.78
N ALA A 157 8.47 -18.54 -2.83
CA ALA A 157 7.21 -19.29 -2.71
C ALA A 157 6.29 -19.05 -3.92
N PHE A 158 6.14 -17.81 -4.37
CA PHE A 158 5.37 -17.50 -5.57
C PHE A 158 6.01 -18.07 -6.84
N SER A 159 7.32 -18.03 -6.96
CA SER A 159 8.05 -18.62 -8.08
C SER A 159 7.89 -20.14 -8.12
N ALA A 160 7.99 -20.81 -6.98
CA ALA A 160 7.75 -22.25 -6.87
C ALA A 160 6.29 -22.61 -7.21
N GLN A 161 5.32 -21.82 -6.74
CA GLN A 161 3.90 -22.02 -7.05
C GLN A 161 3.62 -21.87 -8.56
N ARG A 162 4.21 -20.86 -9.21
CA ARG A 162 4.08 -20.67 -10.66
C ARG A 162 4.71 -21.81 -11.43
N GLN A 163 5.92 -22.24 -11.06
CA GLN A 163 6.61 -23.35 -11.69
C GLN A 163 5.79 -24.65 -11.53
N PHE A 164 5.24 -24.91 -10.35
CA PHE A 164 4.35 -26.05 -10.11
C PHE A 164 3.13 -25.99 -11.02
N THR A 165 2.46 -24.84 -11.11
CA THR A 165 1.28 -24.65 -11.95
C THR A 165 1.61 -24.85 -13.43
N GLY A 166 2.75 -24.28 -13.89
CA GLY A 166 3.24 -24.47 -15.25
C GLY A 166 3.55 -25.91 -15.60
N ASN A 167 4.29 -26.58 -14.73
CA ASN A 167 4.62 -28.00 -14.91
C ASN A 167 3.37 -28.88 -14.93
N ALA A 168 2.44 -28.65 -13.99
CA ALA A 168 1.17 -29.39 -13.96
C ALA A 168 0.34 -29.18 -15.24
N ALA A 169 0.30 -27.94 -15.76
CA ALA A 169 -0.39 -27.64 -17.02
C ALA A 169 0.26 -28.36 -18.21
N HIS A 170 1.59 -28.43 -18.25
CA HIS A 170 2.32 -29.19 -19.29
C HIS A 170 2.03 -30.69 -19.22
N GLU A 171 2.09 -31.28 -18.02
CA GLU A 171 1.84 -32.70 -17.80
C GLU A 171 0.38 -33.10 -18.07
N LEU A 172 -0.57 -32.18 -17.92
CA LEU A 172 -1.98 -32.42 -18.24
C LEU A 172 -2.28 -32.26 -19.74
N ARG A 173 -1.52 -31.47 -20.50
CA ARG A 173 -1.74 -31.24 -21.93
C ARG A 173 -1.62 -32.55 -22.73
N THR A 174 -0.60 -33.33 -22.47
CA THR A 174 -0.30 -34.56 -23.22
C THR A 174 -1.43 -35.60 -23.10
N PRO A 175 -1.92 -36.00 -21.89
CA PRO A 175 -3.03 -36.96 -21.78
C PRO A 175 -4.34 -36.38 -22.34
N LEU A 176 -4.59 -35.07 -22.24
CA LEU A 176 -5.78 -34.47 -22.84
C LEU A 176 -5.75 -34.50 -24.37
N ALA A 177 -4.59 -34.20 -24.99
CA ALA A 177 -4.44 -34.33 -26.43
C ALA A 177 -4.63 -35.79 -26.93
N LEU A 178 -4.13 -36.75 -26.14
CA LEU A 178 -4.35 -38.18 -26.45
C LEU A 178 -5.83 -38.56 -26.34
N MET A 179 -6.54 -38.11 -25.30
CA MET A 179 -7.98 -38.33 -25.17
C MET A 179 -8.78 -37.72 -26.32
N GLN A 180 -8.43 -36.50 -26.75
CA GLN A 180 -9.05 -35.88 -27.93
C GLN A 180 -8.84 -36.69 -29.19
N ALA A 181 -7.59 -37.08 -29.46
CA ALA A 181 -7.28 -37.93 -30.61
C ALA A 181 -8.01 -39.25 -30.62
N GLN A 182 -8.14 -39.91 -29.44
CA GLN A 182 -8.90 -41.17 -29.31
C GLN A 182 -10.40 -40.98 -29.55
N LEU A 183 -10.99 -39.88 -29.06
CA LEU A 183 -12.40 -39.55 -29.29
C LEU A 183 -12.66 -39.24 -30.77
N GLU A 184 -11.75 -38.53 -31.44
CA GLU A 184 -11.84 -38.25 -32.88
C GLU A 184 -11.73 -39.55 -33.70
N LEU A 185 -10.74 -40.37 -33.42
CA LEU A 185 -10.54 -41.66 -34.07
C LEU A 185 -11.75 -42.56 -33.92
N PHE A 186 -12.26 -42.73 -32.68
CA PHE A 186 -13.44 -43.54 -32.42
C PHE A 186 -14.67 -43.03 -33.19
N SER A 187 -14.87 -41.70 -33.25
CA SER A 187 -15.98 -41.08 -33.99
C SER A 187 -15.86 -41.30 -35.51
N ALA A 188 -14.62 -41.29 -36.03
CA ALA A 188 -14.36 -41.53 -37.43
C ALA A 188 -14.51 -43.00 -37.86
N GLU A 189 -14.10 -43.95 -36.97
CA GLU A 189 -14.21 -45.40 -37.23
C GLU A 189 -15.64 -45.93 -37.06
N HIS A 190 -16.49 -45.23 -36.25
CA HIS A 190 -17.83 -45.66 -35.91
C HIS A 190 -18.88 -44.55 -36.22
N PRO A 191 -19.13 -44.26 -37.52
CA PRO A 191 -20.08 -43.22 -37.89
C PRO A 191 -21.55 -43.55 -37.54
N ASP A 192 -21.88 -44.82 -37.43
CA ASP A 192 -23.26 -45.34 -37.22
C ASP A 192 -23.54 -45.72 -35.75
N VAL A 193 -22.96 -45.03 -34.78
CA VAL A 193 -23.24 -45.26 -33.35
C VAL A 193 -24.69 -44.89 -32.99
N ARG A 194 -25.24 -45.56 -31.98
CA ARG A 194 -26.56 -45.19 -31.45
C ARG A 194 -26.60 -43.73 -30.98
N PRO A 195 -27.74 -43.03 -31.13
CA PRO A 195 -27.86 -41.61 -30.77
C PRO A 195 -27.38 -41.29 -29.32
N GLU A 196 -27.69 -42.16 -28.36
CA GLU A 196 -27.25 -42.03 -26.96
C GLU A 196 -25.73 -42.09 -26.81
N THR A 197 -25.05 -42.94 -27.61
CA THR A 197 -23.58 -43.01 -27.63
C THR A 197 -22.96 -41.77 -28.28
N ALA A 198 -23.57 -41.28 -29.37
CA ALA A 198 -23.13 -40.04 -30.02
C ALA A 198 -23.23 -38.81 -29.09
N GLU A 199 -24.33 -38.72 -28.34
CA GLU A 199 -24.51 -37.67 -27.34
C GLU A 199 -23.44 -37.74 -26.23
N PHE A 200 -23.19 -38.95 -25.72
CA PHE A 200 -22.15 -39.20 -24.70
C PHE A 200 -20.75 -38.85 -25.20
N LEU A 201 -20.38 -39.19 -26.43
CA LEU A 201 -19.10 -38.85 -27.05
C LEU A 201 -18.96 -37.32 -27.24
N THR A 202 -20.05 -36.66 -27.61
CA THR A 202 -20.07 -35.20 -27.73
C THR A 202 -19.80 -34.53 -26.37
N LEU A 203 -20.46 -35.01 -25.30
CA LEU A 203 -20.21 -34.52 -23.95
C LEU A 203 -18.75 -34.74 -23.50
N LEU A 204 -18.17 -35.92 -23.77
CA LEU A 204 -16.77 -36.22 -23.46
C LEU A 204 -15.82 -35.28 -24.22
N ARG A 205 -16.08 -35.02 -25.50
CA ARG A 205 -15.28 -34.11 -26.31
C ARG A 205 -15.33 -32.68 -25.76
N GLU A 206 -16.50 -32.19 -25.44
CA GLU A 206 -16.68 -30.86 -24.84
C GLU A 206 -15.92 -30.73 -23.50
N GLN A 207 -15.98 -31.76 -22.63
CA GLN A 207 -15.25 -31.74 -21.37
C GLN A 207 -13.71 -31.76 -21.59
N THR A 208 -13.23 -32.53 -22.55
CA THR A 208 -11.81 -32.65 -22.87
C THR A 208 -11.29 -31.34 -23.47
N GLU A 209 -12.02 -30.72 -24.39
CA GLU A 209 -11.71 -29.41 -24.95
C GLU A 209 -11.66 -28.33 -23.84
N ARG A 210 -12.61 -28.37 -22.91
CA ARG A 210 -12.64 -27.46 -21.76
C ARG A 210 -11.43 -27.62 -20.86
N LEU A 211 -11.01 -28.87 -20.54
CA LEU A 211 -9.81 -29.13 -19.75
C LEU A 211 -8.55 -28.67 -20.48
N THR A 212 -8.48 -28.87 -21.79
CA THR A 212 -7.38 -28.39 -22.63
C THR A 212 -7.27 -26.86 -22.58
N GLN A 213 -8.39 -26.15 -22.68
CA GLN A 213 -8.41 -24.70 -22.56
C GLN A 213 -8.00 -24.22 -21.16
N MET A 214 -8.40 -24.93 -20.10
CA MET A 214 -7.97 -24.65 -18.73
C MET A 214 -6.45 -24.74 -18.60
N THR A 215 -5.86 -25.84 -19.04
CA THR A 215 -4.42 -26.06 -18.94
C THR A 215 -3.63 -25.05 -19.77
N LYS A 216 -4.13 -24.68 -20.96
CA LYS A 216 -3.53 -23.63 -21.78
C LYS A 216 -3.50 -22.27 -21.05
N THR A 217 -4.63 -21.85 -20.49
CA THR A 217 -4.70 -20.56 -19.78
C THR A 217 -3.86 -20.55 -18.50
N LEU A 218 -3.82 -21.67 -17.75
CA LEU A 218 -2.94 -21.80 -16.57
C LEU A 218 -1.46 -21.67 -16.94
N LEU A 219 -1.05 -22.27 -18.06
CA LEU A 219 0.30 -22.15 -18.58
C LEU A 219 0.62 -20.71 -19.00
N GLU A 220 -0.30 -20.05 -19.71
CA GLU A 220 -0.17 -18.63 -20.06
C GLU A 220 0.05 -17.78 -18.81
N MET A 221 -0.78 -17.95 -17.78
CA MET A 221 -0.65 -17.23 -16.49
C MET A 221 0.69 -17.50 -15.79
N SER A 222 1.21 -18.74 -15.86
CA SER A 222 2.51 -19.09 -15.29
C SER A 222 3.69 -18.36 -15.95
N ASN A 223 3.59 -18.09 -17.27
CA ASN A 223 4.68 -17.54 -18.08
C ASN A 223 4.61 -16.01 -18.28
N LEU A 224 3.56 -15.34 -17.80
CA LEU A 224 3.33 -13.91 -18.04
C LEU A 224 4.52 -13.00 -17.69
N GLN A 225 5.25 -13.30 -16.61
CA GLN A 225 6.36 -12.45 -16.15
C GLN A 225 7.60 -12.52 -17.03
N GLN A 226 7.76 -13.57 -17.83
CA GLN A 226 8.91 -13.78 -18.71
C GLN A 226 8.78 -13.02 -20.04
N VAL A 227 7.59 -12.47 -20.31
CA VAL A 227 7.32 -11.76 -21.56
C VAL A 227 7.87 -10.34 -21.48
N ALA A 228 8.68 -9.93 -22.47
CA ALA A 228 9.19 -8.58 -22.59
C ALA A 228 8.03 -7.57 -22.79
N ARG A 229 8.17 -6.37 -22.19
CA ARG A 229 7.14 -5.31 -22.19
C ARG A 229 7.70 -3.97 -22.65
N ASN A 230 8.47 -3.97 -23.69
CA ASN A 230 9.19 -2.80 -24.23
C ASN A 230 8.77 -2.43 -25.65
N GLU A 231 7.65 -2.96 -26.13
CA GLU A 231 7.13 -2.67 -27.47
C GLU A 231 6.22 -1.44 -27.42
N ARG A 232 6.27 -0.63 -28.49
CA ARG A 232 5.36 0.49 -28.68
C ARG A 232 4.09 -0.01 -29.35
N ILE A 233 2.97 0.07 -28.65
CA ILE A 233 1.68 -0.48 -29.06
C ILE A 233 0.73 0.65 -29.39
N GLN A 234 0.09 0.58 -30.57
CA GLN A 234 -1.02 1.44 -30.96
C GLN A 234 -2.33 0.66 -30.82
N LEU A 235 -3.28 1.18 -30.06
CA LEU A 235 -4.46 0.40 -29.66
C LEU A 235 -5.54 0.33 -30.74
N ALA A 236 -5.73 1.37 -31.56
CA ALA A 236 -6.81 1.37 -32.55
C ALA A 236 -6.66 0.22 -33.58
N PRO A 237 -5.50 -0.03 -34.22
CA PRO A 237 -5.32 -1.17 -35.12
C PRO A 237 -5.52 -2.52 -34.41
N MET A 238 -5.04 -2.66 -33.16
CA MET A 238 -5.20 -3.88 -32.37
C MET A 238 -6.68 -4.18 -32.07
N ILE A 239 -7.47 -3.16 -31.77
CA ILE A 239 -8.90 -3.32 -31.51
C ILE A 239 -9.64 -3.73 -32.79
N GLU A 240 -9.27 -3.20 -33.94
CA GLU A 240 -9.83 -3.61 -35.23
C GLU A 240 -9.50 -5.08 -35.55
N GLU A 241 -8.29 -5.53 -35.28
CA GLU A 241 -7.89 -6.93 -35.40
C GLU A 241 -8.73 -7.82 -34.49
N ILE A 242 -8.90 -7.45 -33.22
CA ILE A 242 -9.75 -8.17 -32.25
C ILE A 242 -11.20 -8.24 -32.73
N PHE A 243 -11.74 -7.18 -33.31
CA PHE A 243 -13.09 -7.18 -33.86
C PHE A 243 -13.22 -8.12 -35.05
N THR A 244 -12.20 -8.20 -35.89
CA THR A 244 -12.13 -9.15 -37.02
C THR A 244 -12.14 -10.60 -36.49
N ASP A 245 -11.35 -10.89 -35.47
CA ASP A 245 -11.28 -12.23 -34.88
C ASP A 245 -12.58 -12.62 -34.17
N LEU A 246 -13.29 -11.66 -33.59
CA LEU A 246 -14.56 -11.87 -32.90
C LEU A 246 -15.79 -11.77 -33.81
N ALA A 247 -15.64 -11.37 -35.08
CA ALA A 247 -16.76 -11.23 -36.02
C ALA A 247 -17.64 -12.50 -36.13
N PRO A 248 -17.09 -13.73 -36.26
CA PRO A 248 -17.92 -14.93 -36.35
C PRO A 248 -18.77 -15.16 -35.10
N LEU A 249 -18.25 -14.78 -33.92
CA LEU A 249 -18.98 -14.91 -32.66
C LEU A 249 -20.02 -13.80 -32.50
N SER A 250 -19.67 -12.57 -32.82
CA SER A 250 -20.58 -11.41 -32.73
C SER A 250 -21.75 -11.54 -33.72
N ASP A 251 -21.51 -12.00 -34.94
CA ASP A 251 -22.54 -12.26 -35.95
C ASP A 251 -23.50 -13.37 -35.50
N LYS A 252 -22.95 -14.47 -34.97
CA LYS A 252 -23.75 -15.59 -34.44
C LYS A 252 -24.67 -15.15 -33.30
N LEU A 253 -24.23 -14.22 -32.46
CA LEU A 253 -24.99 -13.71 -31.31
C LEU A 253 -25.79 -12.43 -31.63
N GLY A 254 -25.64 -11.87 -32.83
CA GLY A 254 -26.29 -10.63 -33.25
C GLY A 254 -25.82 -9.41 -32.44
N VAL A 255 -24.55 -9.33 -32.08
CA VAL A 255 -23.96 -8.25 -31.29
C VAL A 255 -23.14 -7.31 -32.16
N THR A 256 -23.37 -6.01 -32.03
CA THR A 256 -22.62 -4.99 -32.80
C THR A 256 -21.38 -4.54 -32.02
N LEU A 257 -20.22 -4.51 -32.71
CA LEU A 257 -18.94 -4.05 -32.13
C LEU A 257 -18.63 -2.62 -32.63
N THR A 258 -18.21 -1.72 -31.73
CA THR A 258 -17.82 -0.35 -32.06
C THR A 258 -16.61 0.07 -31.24
N ALA A 259 -15.69 0.82 -31.87
CA ALA A 259 -14.51 1.39 -31.20
C ALA A 259 -14.51 2.92 -31.33
N GLU A 260 -14.02 3.59 -30.33
CA GLU A 260 -13.85 5.04 -30.27
C GLU A 260 -12.53 5.43 -29.61
N GLY A 261 -11.82 6.39 -30.19
CA GLY A 261 -10.54 6.88 -29.68
C GLY A 261 -9.36 6.01 -30.06
N ASP A 262 -8.17 6.44 -29.66
CA ASP A 262 -6.89 5.75 -29.87
C ASP A 262 -5.95 6.08 -28.72
N GLY A 263 -4.86 5.34 -28.63
CA GLY A 263 -3.82 5.59 -27.64
C GLY A 263 -2.59 4.75 -27.92
N ILE A 264 -1.46 5.26 -27.44
CA ILE A 264 -0.16 4.60 -27.57
C ILE A 264 0.39 4.32 -26.18
N MET A 265 0.88 3.11 -25.96
CA MET A 265 1.55 2.72 -24.74
C MET A 265 2.81 1.89 -25.01
N THR A 266 3.66 1.76 -24.00
CA THR A 266 4.76 0.81 -24.00
C THR A 266 4.35 -0.43 -23.21
N GLY A 267 4.54 -1.62 -23.78
CA GLY A 267 4.12 -2.87 -23.14
C GLY A 267 4.50 -4.10 -23.94
N SER A 268 3.80 -5.19 -23.71
CA SER A 268 3.86 -6.39 -24.57
C SER A 268 2.64 -6.45 -25.46
N ASP A 269 2.84 -6.41 -26.78
CA ASP A 269 1.79 -6.47 -27.78
C ASP A 269 0.87 -7.69 -27.57
N ALA A 270 1.46 -8.87 -27.45
CA ALA A 270 0.72 -10.11 -27.24
C ALA A 270 -0.12 -10.12 -25.95
N LEU A 271 0.38 -9.54 -24.85
CA LEU A 271 -0.35 -9.49 -23.60
C LEU A 271 -1.48 -8.47 -23.63
N ILE A 272 -1.27 -7.30 -24.21
CA ILE A 272 -2.32 -6.27 -24.35
C ILE A 272 -3.41 -6.75 -25.30
N TYR A 273 -3.05 -7.38 -26.42
CA TYR A 273 -4.01 -8.06 -27.30
C TYR A 273 -4.87 -9.04 -26.50
N ARG A 274 -4.23 -9.91 -25.71
CA ARG A 274 -4.92 -10.93 -24.90
C ARG A 274 -5.86 -10.32 -23.86
N LEU A 275 -5.45 -9.22 -23.24
CA LEU A 275 -6.28 -8.47 -22.28
C LEU A 275 -7.54 -7.94 -22.95
N LEU A 276 -7.38 -7.22 -24.08
CA LEU A 276 -8.48 -6.62 -24.82
C LEU A 276 -9.40 -7.67 -25.42
N PHE A 277 -8.84 -8.74 -25.97
CA PHE A 277 -9.60 -9.87 -26.51
C PHE A 277 -10.49 -10.51 -25.45
N ASN A 278 -9.94 -10.84 -24.26
CA ASN A 278 -10.73 -11.44 -23.18
C ASN A 278 -11.87 -10.53 -22.69
N LEU A 279 -11.63 -9.22 -22.59
CA LEU A 279 -12.66 -8.27 -22.18
C LEU A 279 -13.77 -8.19 -23.24
N THR A 280 -13.40 -8.06 -24.52
CA THR A 280 -14.33 -7.91 -25.63
C THR A 280 -15.10 -9.21 -25.86
N GLU A 281 -14.43 -10.36 -25.79
CA GLU A 281 -15.06 -11.68 -25.92
C GLU A 281 -16.10 -11.90 -24.84
N ASN A 282 -15.77 -11.55 -23.58
CA ASN A 282 -16.74 -11.63 -22.48
C ASN A 282 -17.93 -10.70 -22.70
N ALA A 283 -17.70 -9.46 -23.15
CA ALA A 283 -18.74 -8.50 -23.47
C ALA A 283 -19.69 -8.99 -24.59
N VAL A 284 -19.17 -9.74 -25.54
CA VAL A 284 -19.98 -10.38 -26.61
C VAL A 284 -20.73 -11.60 -26.05
N LYS A 285 -20.05 -12.53 -25.35
CA LYS A 285 -20.66 -13.77 -24.84
C LYS A 285 -21.80 -13.55 -23.83
N TYR A 286 -21.67 -12.53 -22.98
CA TYR A 286 -22.67 -12.23 -21.95
C TYR A 286 -23.64 -11.14 -22.35
N ASN A 287 -23.65 -10.76 -23.64
CA ASN A 287 -24.60 -9.80 -24.18
C ASN A 287 -25.99 -10.42 -24.42
N ARG A 288 -26.91 -9.60 -24.81
CA ARG A 288 -28.25 -9.99 -25.28
C ARG A 288 -28.29 -9.95 -26.82
N PRO A 289 -29.14 -10.76 -27.48
CA PRO A 289 -29.34 -10.64 -28.92
C PRO A 289 -29.72 -9.23 -29.34
N GLY A 290 -29.10 -8.71 -30.39
CA GLY A 290 -29.29 -7.33 -30.84
C GLY A 290 -28.62 -6.27 -29.95
N GLY A 291 -27.76 -6.69 -29.02
CA GLY A 291 -26.98 -5.79 -28.16
C GLY A 291 -25.74 -5.22 -28.85
N SER A 292 -24.98 -4.43 -28.08
CA SER A 292 -23.74 -3.82 -28.57
C SER A 292 -22.60 -3.91 -27.56
N VAL A 293 -21.39 -3.90 -28.07
CA VAL A 293 -20.15 -3.74 -27.30
C VAL A 293 -19.43 -2.51 -27.83
N ARG A 294 -19.00 -1.64 -26.93
CA ARG A 294 -18.22 -0.43 -27.27
C ARG A 294 -16.90 -0.47 -26.53
N VAL A 295 -15.80 -0.34 -27.29
CA VAL A 295 -14.46 -0.15 -26.75
C VAL A 295 -14.08 1.31 -26.91
N CYS A 296 -13.85 2.02 -25.81
CA CYS A 296 -13.50 3.44 -25.80
C CYS A 296 -12.08 3.60 -25.22
N VAL A 297 -11.18 4.18 -25.98
CA VAL A 297 -9.81 4.48 -25.57
C VAL A 297 -9.64 5.97 -25.35
N THR A 298 -9.15 6.34 -24.18
CA THR A 298 -8.86 7.74 -23.83
C THR A 298 -7.43 7.83 -23.32
N GLN A 299 -6.60 8.60 -23.99
CA GLN A 299 -5.23 8.85 -23.57
C GLN A 299 -5.14 10.15 -22.80
N GLU A 300 -4.65 10.08 -21.57
CA GLU A 300 -4.24 11.18 -20.71
C GLU A 300 -2.70 11.29 -20.70
N PRO A 301 -2.09 12.38 -20.19
CA PRO A 301 -0.63 12.54 -20.26
C PRO A 301 0.19 11.41 -19.65
N GLU A 302 -0.28 10.82 -18.55
CA GLU A 302 0.41 9.76 -17.81
C GLU A 302 -0.34 8.41 -17.83
N LYS A 303 -1.61 8.40 -18.26
CA LYS A 303 -2.49 7.24 -18.18
C LYS A 303 -3.22 6.99 -19.47
N LEU A 304 -3.37 5.74 -19.79
CA LEU A 304 -4.24 5.25 -20.84
C LEU A 304 -5.44 4.57 -20.18
N ARG A 305 -6.65 5.02 -20.49
CA ARG A 305 -7.89 4.42 -19.99
C ARG A 305 -8.64 3.74 -21.13
N ILE A 306 -8.91 2.46 -20.97
CA ILE A 306 -9.68 1.64 -21.90
C ILE A 306 -10.97 1.22 -21.19
N ARG A 307 -12.12 1.50 -21.79
CA ARG A 307 -13.43 1.08 -21.29
C ARG A 307 -14.07 0.15 -22.29
N VAL A 308 -14.44 -1.04 -21.83
CA VAL A 308 -15.24 -2.00 -22.60
C VAL A 308 -16.63 -2.02 -21.98
N SER A 309 -17.60 -1.56 -22.74
CA SER A 309 -19.00 -1.42 -22.30
C SER A 309 -19.88 -2.36 -23.13
N ASP A 310 -20.71 -3.15 -22.47
CA ASP A 310 -21.71 -4.02 -23.08
C ASP A 310 -23.13 -3.63 -22.68
N THR A 311 -24.11 -4.12 -23.45
CA THR A 311 -25.53 -3.99 -23.13
C THR A 311 -26.15 -5.28 -22.60
N GLY A 312 -25.34 -6.13 -21.98
CA GLY A 312 -25.69 -7.48 -21.53
C GLY A 312 -26.48 -7.56 -20.22
N CYS A 313 -26.35 -8.69 -19.54
CA CYS A 313 -27.14 -9.00 -18.33
C CYS A 313 -26.66 -8.30 -17.07
N GLY A 314 -25.44 -7.70 -17.09
CA GLY A 314 -24.83 -7.07 -15.92
C GLY A 314 -24.24 -8.06 -14.92
N ILE A 315 -23.52 -7.50 -13.93
CA ILE A 315 -22.85 -8.23 -12.84
C ILE A 315 -23.42 -7.75 -11.51
N PRO A 316 -24.02 -8.62 -10.68
CA PRO A 316 -24.51 -8.24 -9.37
C PRO A 316 -23.41 -7.64 -8.50
N GLU A 317 -23.69 -6.57 -7.77
CA GLU A 317 -22.73 -5.79 -6.97
C GLU A 317 -21.85 -6.67 -6.06
N LYS A 318 -22.45 -7.65 -5.39
CA LYS A 318 -21.74 -8.59 -4.51
C LYS A 318 -20.64 -9.43 -5.19
N TYR A 319 -20.63 -9.50 -6.53
CA TYR A 319 -19.68 -10.29 -7.29
C TYR A 319 -18.64 -9.46 -8.07
N GLN A 320 -18.83 -8.13 -8.16
CA GLN A 320 -17.98 -7.26 -8.99
C GLN A 320 -16.50 -7.29 -8.63
N GLN A 321 -16.16 -7.52 -7.36
CA GLN A 321 -14.78 -7.72 -6.93
C GLN A 321 -14.28 -9.16 -7.17
N SER A 322 -15.17 -10.14 -7.10
CA SER A 322 -14.81 -11.55 -7.20
C SER A 322 -14.64 -12.06 -8.63
N ILE A 323 -15.19 -11.35 -9.64
CA ILE A 323 -15.11 -11.78 -11.04
C ILE A 323 -13.67 -11.86 -11.59
N PHE A 324 -12.71 -11.16 -10.95
CA PHE A 324 -11.30 -11.21 -11.31
C PHE A 324 -10.54 -12.34 -10.61
N GLN A 325 -11.19 -13.10 -9.72
CA GLN A 325 -10.58 -14.27 -9.10
C GLN A 325 -10.55 -15.46 -10.06
N PRO A 326 -9.47 -16.26 -10.08
CA PRO A 326 -9.40 -17.47 -10.90
C PRO A 326 -10.57 -18.44 -10.60
N PHE A 327 -11.14 -19.01 -11.66
CA PHE A 327 -12.25 -19.98 -11.61
C PHE A 327 -13.58 -19.44 -11.07
N PHE A 328 -13.66 -18.12 -10.80
CA PHE A 328 -14.90 -17.52 -10.34
C PHE A 328 -15.91 -17.35 -11.48
N ARG A 329 -17.18 -17.60 -11.19
CA ARG A 329 -18.31 -17.50 -12.13
C ARG A 329 -19.56 -17.09 -11.39
N VAL A 330 -20.31 -16.11 -11.91
CA VAL A 330 -21.56 -15.60 -11.32
C VAL A 330 -22.67 -16.67 -11.39
N ASP A 331 -22.74 -17.40 -12.52
CA ASP A 331 -23.74 -18.46 -12.75
C ASP A 331 -23.07 -19.67 -13.38
N LYS A 332 -23.12 -20.82 -12.67
CA LYS A 332 -22.52 -22.08 -13.14
C LYS A 332 -23.36 -22.76 -14.24
N SER A 333 -24.65 -22.43 -14.38
CA SER A 333 -25.55 -23.05 -15.34
C SER A 333 -25.47 -22.41 -16.72
N ARG A 334 -25.61 -21.10 -16.82
CA ARG A 334 -25.50 -20.33 -18.08
C ARG A 334 -24.11 -20.41 -18.71
N SER A 335 -23.09 -20.45 -17.89
CA SER A 335 -21.74 -20.52 -18.43
C SER A 335 -21.31 -21.89 -18.95
N ARG A 336 -22.13 -22.94 -18.83
CA ARG A 336 -21.90 -24.20 -19.57
C ARG A 336 -22.21 -24.03 -21.06
N GLU A 337 -23.19 -23.21 -21.40
CA GLU A 337 -23.61 -22.96 -22.77
C GLU A 337 -22.55 -22.18 -23.59
N TYR A 338 -21.76 -21.32 -22.93
CA TYR A 338 -20.71 -20.50 -23.58
C TYR A 338 -19.28 -20.99 -23.31
N GLY A 339 -19.08 -22.15 -22.69
CA GLY A 339 -17.78 -22.83 -22.56
C GLY A 339 -16.71 -22.18 -21.68
N GLY A 340 -17.04 -21.10 -20.91
CA GLY A 340 -16.07 -20.33 -20.13
C GLY A 340 -15.56 -21.06 -18.89
N VAL A 341 -14.24 -20.99 -18.66
CA VAL A 341 -13.52 -21.63 -17.54
C VAL A 341 -13.48 -20.74 -16.28
N GLY A 342 -13.73 -19.44 -16.43
CA GLY A 342 -13.57 -18.46 -15.35
C GLY A 342 -12.13 -18.00 -15.14
N LEU A 343 -11.27 -18.10 -16.16
CA LEU A 343 -9.87 -17.65 -16.11
C LEU A 343 -9.63 -16.38 -16.94
N GLY A 344 -10.53 -15.99 -17.85
CA GLY A 344 -10.30 -14.84 -18.75
C GLY A 344 -10.15 -13.51 -18.00
N LEU A 345 -11.03 -13.20 -17.05
CA LEU A 345 -10.96 -11.94 -16.30
C LEU A 345 -9.82 -11.94 -15.27
N SER A 346 -9.44 -13.09 -14.71
CA SER A 346 -8.25 -13.17 -13.85
C SER A 346 -6.95 -12.95 -14.65
N LEU A 347 -6.90 -13.43 -15.90
CA LEU A 347 -5.80 -13.14 -16.81
C LEU A 347 -5.74 -11.64 -17.17
N VAL A 348 -6.89 -10.99 -17.38
CA VAL A 348 -6.98 -9.53 -17.59
C VAL A 348 -6.40 -8.79 -16.40
N TRP A 349 -6.76 -9.19 -15.18
CA TRP A 349 -6.26 -8.58 -13.94
C TRP A 349 -4.73 -8.73 -13.81
N GLU A 350 -4.21 -9.92 -14.05
CA GLU A 350 -2.76 -10.19 -14.00
C GLU A 350 -1.99 -9.36 -15.05
N ILE A 351 -2.49 -9.31 -16.29
CA ILE A 351 -1.84 -8.53 -17.36
C ILE A 351 -1.85 -7.03 -17.05
N ALA A 352 -2.97 -6.49 -16.56
CA ALA A 352 -3.07 -5.08 -16.18
C ALA A 352 -2.06 -4.73 -15.06
N ASN A 353 -1.97 -5.57 -14.01
CA ASN A 353 -1.02 -5.39 -12.93
C ASN A 353 0.45 -5.50 -13.39
N LEU A 354 0.76 -6.43 -14.28
CA LEU A 354 2.11 -6.59 -14.86
C LEU A 354 2.58 -5.34 -15.63
N HIS A 355 1.64 -4.58 -16.19
CA HIS A 355 1.91 -3.30 -16.86
C HIS A 355 1.80 -2.09 -15.90
N GLY A 356 1.77 -2.31 -14.57
CA GLY A 356 1.70 -1.23 -13.58
C GLY A 356 0.35 -0.51 -13.52
N GLY A 357 -0.68 -1.11 -14.10
CA GLY A 357 -2.03 -0.58 -14.15
C GLY A 357 -3.02 -1.34 -13.27
N GLY A 358 -4.30 -1.26 -13.61
CA GLY A 358 -5.36 -1.97 -12.89
C GLY A 358 -6.63 -2.10 -13.70
N VAL A 359 -7.52 -2.97 -13.26
CA VAL A 359 -8.83 -3.21 -13.86
C VAL A 359 -9.92 -3.18 -12.80
N ARG A 360 -11.08 -2.61 -13.16
CA ARG A 360 -12.25 -2.58 -12.26
C ARG A 360 -13.56 -2.58 -13.04
N VAL A 361 -14.63 -2.99 -12.39
CA VAL A 361 -15.99 -2.71 -12.85
C VAL A 361 -16.27 -1.24 -12.53
N GLU A 362 -16.49 -0.42 -13.55
CA GLU A 362 -16.81 0.99 -13.41
C GLU A 362 -18.30 1.17 -13.18
N GLU A 363 -19.11 0.45 -13.96
CA GLU A 363 -20.56 0.49 -13.88
C GLU A 363 -21.15 -0.86 -14.28
N SER A 364 -22.14 -1.35 -13.54
CA SER A 364 -22.86 -2.55 -13.93
C SER A 364 -24.28 -2.55 -13.40
N SER A 365 -25.21 -2.91 -14.29
CA SER A 365 -26.64 -2.97 -14.01
C SER A 365 -27.30 -4.02 -14.93
N LYS A 366 -28.61 -4.23 -14.78
CA LYS A 366 -29.37 -5.09 -15.70
C LYS A 366 -29.39 -4.59 -17.16
N LYS A 367 -28.82 -3.41 -17.43
CA LYS A 367 -28.73 -2.82 -18.78
C LYS A 367 -27.36 -3.04 -19.44
N GLY A 368 -26.40 -3.60 -18.73
CA GLY A 368 -25.05 -3.87 -19.21
C GLY A 368 -23.96 -3.64 -18.16
N THR A 369 -22.72 -3.83 -18.58
CA THR A 369 -21.52 -3.66 -17.76
C THR A 369 -20.50 -2.80 -18.49
N THR A 370 -19.79 -1.95 -17.74
CA THR A 370 -18.58 -1.26 -18.17
C THR A 370 -17.42 -1.70 -17.30
N ILE A 371 -16.40 -2.31 -17.92
CA ILE A 371 -15.12 -2.62 -17.28
C ILE A 371 -14.09 -1.61 -17.76
N ALA A 372 -13.44 -0.96 -16.82
CA ALA A 372 -12.37 0.01 -17.08
C ALA A 372 -11.01 -0.58 -16.74
N VAL A 373 -10.06 -0.42 -17.65
CA VAL A 373 -8.63 -0.72 -17.49
C VAL A 373 -7.88 0.61 -17.52
N GLU A 374 -7.01 0.83 -16.55
CA GLU A 374 -6.10 1.96 -16.50
C GLU A 374 -4.66 1.44 -16.59
N LEU A 375 -3.89 1.91 -17.57
CA LEU A 375 -2.50 1.53 -17.80
C LEU A 375 -1.63 2.79 -17.86
N PRO A 376 -0.36 2.76 -17.42
CA PRO A 376 0.56 3.86 -17.62
C PRO A 376 0.91 3.97 -19.12
N VAL A 377 1.14 5.19 -19.60
CA VAL A 377 1.58 5.44 -21.00
C VAL A 377 3.03 5.00 -21.21
N GLN A 378 3.87 5.16 -20.17
CA GLN A 378 5.25 4.66 -20.11
C GLN A 378 5.34 3.66 -18.96
N GLY A 379 5.64 2.43 -19.27
CA GLY A 379 5.90 1.35 -18.33
C GLY A 379 7.39 1.21 -18.03
#